data_784255afa7077cf27e03b0d7eb199329
#
_entry.id   784255afa7077cf27e03b0d7eb199329
#
_cell.length_a   1.000
_cell.length_b   1.000
_cell.length_c   1.000
_cell.angle_alpha   90.00
_cell.angle_beta   90.00
_cell.angle_gamma   90.00
#
_symmetry.space_group_name_H-M   'P 1'
#
loop_
_entity.id
_entity.type
_entity.pdbx_description
1 polymer ?
#
loop_
_entity_poly.entity_id
_entity_poly.type
_entity_poly.pdbx_seq_one_letter_code
_entity_poly.pdbx_strand_id
1 'polypeptide(L)'
;MKKLFFITLAILSLSFTTAKADNDRVISKEKLPANTLQFISTHFAGLKISYVKEERDLFEKNYQVVFTDGTKLEFQRNGEWKEIDCRYSQVPAAIIPEAIKKYVREHYTNEKFLQIDHDRNDYEVKLSNRLELTFDKKFNIIDIDD
;
A
#
# COMPACT_ATOMS: atom_id res chain seq x y z
N MET A 1 -0.22 28.52 -65.65
CA MET A 1 -0.97 28.29 -64.37
C MET A 1 -0.65 26.91 -63.81
N LYS A 2 0.25 26.82 -62.83
CA LYS A 2 0.60 25.56 -62.20
C LYS A 2 -0.22 25.47 -60.94
N LYS A 3 -1.19 24.56 -60.90
CA LYS A 3 -1.94 24.25 -59.68
C LYS A 3 -1.13 23.32 -58.83
N LEU A 4 -0.57 23.80 -57.69
CA LEU A 4 0.01 22.98 -56.67
C LEU A 4 -1.11 22.29 -55.90
N PHE A 5 -1.19 20.97 -56.01
CA PHE A 5 -2.00 20.14 -55.14
C PHE A 5 -1.22 19.91 -53.86
N PHE A 6 -1.61 20.56 -52.77
CA PHE A 6 -1.15 20.21 -51.41
C PHE A 6 -1.94 18.97 -50.95
N ILE A 7 -1.25 17.84 -50.95
CA ILE A 7 -1.75 16.64 -50.30
C ILE A 7 -1.42 16.78 -48.82
N THR A 8 -2.40 17.15 -48.04
CA THR A 8 -2.31 17.12 -46.56
C THR A 8 -2.40 15.65 -46.10
N LEU A 9 -1.24 15.07 -45.81
CA LEU A 9 -1.16 13.76 -45.18
C LEU A 9 -1.58 13.91 -43.72
N ALA A 10 -2.83 13.58 -43.40
CA ALA A 10 -3.32 13.49 -42.04
C ALA A 10 -2.69 12.27 -41.40
N ILE A 11 -1.67 12.48 -40.57
CA ILE A 11 -1.09 11.44 -39.70
C ILE A 11 -2.10 11.19 -38.59
N LEU A 12 -2.89 10.14 -38.73
CA LEU A 12 -3.76 9.62 -37.70
C LEU A 12 -2.87 8.95 -36.67
N SER A 13 -2.45 9.71 -35.64
CA SER A 13 -1.77 9.17 -34.49
C SER A 13 -2.74 8.28 -33.73
N LEU A 14 -2.66 6.96 -33.95
CA LEU A 14 -3.31 5.97 -33.12
C LEU A 14 -2.57 6.02 -31.77
N SER A 15 -3.14 6.73 -30.81
CA SER A 15 -2.77 6.62 -29.41
C SER A 15 -3.23 5.25 -28.93
N PHE A 16 -2.32 4.28 -28.93
CA PHE A 16 -2.52 3.04 -28.20
C PHE A 16 -2.49 3.38 -26.72
N THR A 17 -3.65 3.64 -26.13
CA THR A 17 -3.81 3.55 -24.70
C THR A 17 -3.69 2.07 -24.34
N THR A 18 -2.53 1.65 -23.86
CA THR A 18 -2.40 0.37 -23.20
C THR A 18 -3.26 0.43 -21.93
N ALA A 19 -4.50 -0.03 -22.05
CA ALA A 19 -5.30 -0.33 -20.88
C ALA A 19 -4.53 -1.41 -20.12
N LYS A 20 -3.92 -1.07 -18.96
CA LYS A 20 -3.47 -2.07 -18.02
C LYS A 20 -4.72 -2.89 -17.68
N ALA A 21 -4.73 -4.16 -18.04
CA ALA A 21 -5.74 -5.08 -17.57
C ALA A 21 -5.50 -5.26 -16.08
N ASP A 22 -6.25 -4.54 -15.26
CA ASP A 22 -6.32 -4.77 -13.82
C ASP A 22 -6.98 -6.13 -13.63
N ASN A 23 -6.17 -7.16 -13.37
CA ASN A 23 -6.62 -8.51 -13.10
C ASN A 23 -7.03 -8.68 -11.62
N ASP A 24 -7.55 -7.62 -11.04
CA ASP A 24 -8.06 -7.61 -9.68
C ASP A 24 -9.36 -8.39 -9.59
N ARG A 25 -9.48 -9.26 -8.62
CA ARG A 25 -10.73 -9.95 -8.35
C ARG A 25 -11.04 -10.05 -6.87
N VAL A 26 -12.30 -9.91 -6.53
CA VAL A 26 -12.79 -10.19 -5.19
C VAL A 26 -12.76 -11.69 -4.94
N ILE A 27 -12.22 -12.08 -3.79
CA ILE A 27 -12.12 -13.47 -3.35
C ILE A 27 -12.72 -13.62 -1.94
N SER A 28 -13.02 -14.85 -1.54
CA SER A 28 -13.39 -15.12 -0.16
C SER A 28 -12.15 -15.10 0.75
N LYS A 29 -12.32 -14.72 2.01
CA LYS A 29 -11.22 -14.62 2.98
C LYS A 29 -10.49 -15.94 3.21
N GLU A 30 -11.18 -17.06 3.04
CA GLU A 30 -10.63 -18.42 3.21
C GLU A 30 -9.55 -18.76 2.16
N LYS A 31 -9.47 -17.98 1.08
CA LYS A 31 -8.43 -18.09 0.05
C LYS A 31 -7.13 -17.35 0.39
N LEU A 32 -7.12 -16.59 1.47
CA LEU A 32 -5.92 -15.95 1.97
C LEU A 32 -4.93 -17.00 2.53
N PRO A 33 -3.63 -16.75 2.46
CA PRO A 33 -2.64 -17.58 3.15
C PRO A 33 -2.93 -17.72 4.64
N ALA A 34 -2.59 -18.85 5.23
CA ALA A 34 -2.87 -19.13 6.64
C ALA A 34 -2.21 -18.13 7.60
N ASN A 35 -0.98 -17.70 7.30
CA ASN A 35 -0.27 -16.67 8.07
C ASN A 35 -0.95 -15.29 7.97
N THR A 36 -1.55 -14.96 6.83
CA THR A 36 -2.36 -13.74 6.67
C THR A 36 -3.60 -13.78 7.57
N LEU A 37 -4.32 -14.90 7.57
CA LEU A 37 -5.50 -15.07 8.44
C LEU A 37 -5.11 -14.98 9.92
N GLN A 38 -3.99 -15.58 10.31
CA GLN A 38 -3.46 -15.49 11.66
C GLN A 38 -3.08 -14.06 12.04
N PHE A 39 -2.43 -13.32 11.15
CA PHE A 39 -2.08 -11.90 11.36
C PHE A 39 -3.33 -11.05 11.60
N ILE A 40 -4.36 -11.22 10.77
CA ILE A 40 -5.63 -10.50 10.91
C ILE A 40 -6.29 -10.85 12.25
N SER A 41 -6.37 -12.11 12.63
CA SER A 41 -6.98 -12.52 13.88
C SER A 41 -6.22 -12.04 15.11
N THR A 42 -4.90 -11.88 14.99
CA THR A 42 -4.05 -11.40 16.10
C THR A 42 -4.17 -9.89 16.31
N HIS A 43 -4.17 -9.11 15.23
CA HIS A 43 -4.05 -7.65 15.29
C HIS A 43 -5.34 -6.89 14.99
N PHE A 44 -6.30 -7.51 14.30
CA PHE A 44 -7.52 -6.87 13.80
C PHE A 44 -8.79 -7.68 14.09
N ALA A 45 -8.78 -8.50 15.13
CA ALA A 45 -9.90 -9.40 15.48
C ALA A 45 -11.23 -8.68 15.69
N GLY A 46 -11.21 -7.43 16.20
CA GLY A 46 -12.41 -6.62 16.46
C GLY A 46 -13.02 -5.95 15.23
N LEU A 47 -12.36 -6.04 14.06
CA LEU A 47 -12.81 -5.37 12.85
C LEU A 47 -13.54 -6.33 11.91
N LYS A 48 -14.58 -5.82 11.25
CA LYS A 48 -15.34 -6.57 10.26
C LYS A 48 -14.74 -6.36 8.86
N ILE A 49 -14.40 -7.45 8.17
CA ILE A 49 -13.95 -7.41 6.77
C ILE A 49 -15.11 -7.01 5.87
N SER A 50 -14.89 -6.00 5.03
CA SER A 50 -15.80 -5.58 3.98
C SER A 50 -15.63 -6.43 2.74
N TYR A 51 -14.40 -6.56 2.25
CA TYR A 51 -14.04 -7.44 1.12
C TYR A 51 -12.55 -7.77 1.11
N VAL A 52 -12.20 -8.78 0.34
CA VAL A 52 -10.83 -9.19 0.06
C VAL A 52 -10.63 -9.19 -1.45
N LYS A 53 -9.54 -8.59 -1.93
CA LYS A 53 -9.11 -8.60 -3.32
C LYS A 53 -7.82 -9.38 -3.49
N GLU A 54 -7.75 -10.13 -4.57
CA GLU A 54 -6.50 -10.64 -5.12
C GLU A 54 -6.10 -9.73 -6.28
N GLU A 55 -4.94 -9.11 -6.17
CA GLU A 55 -4.35 -8.24 -7.20
C GLU A 55 -3.24 -9.02 -7.91
N ARG A 56 -3.30 -9.07 -9.23
CA ARG A 56 -2.31 -9.74 -10.06
C ARG A 56 -1.75 -8.78 -11.08
N ASP A 57 -0.46 -8.54 -11.02
CA ASP A 57 0.33 -7.95 -12.09
C ASP A 57 1.17 -9.05 -12.77
N LEU A 58 1.87 -8.70 -13.85
CA LEU A 58 2.71 -9.62 -14.63
C LEU A 58 3.73 -10.39 -13.78
N PHE A 59 4.25 -9.77 -12.70
CA PHE A 59 5.31 -10.31 -11.86
C PHE A 59 4.94 -10.47 -10.39
N GLU A 60 3.83 -9.85 -9.96
CA GLU A 60 3.44 -9.84 -8.56
C GLU A 60 2.01 -10.33 -8.37
N LYS A 61 1.79 -10.94 -7.22
CA LYS A 61 0.48 -11.28 -6.71
C LYS A 61 0.41 -10.79 -5.28
N ASN A 62 -0.54 -9.91 -5.00
CA ASN A 62 -0.80 -9.36 -3.68
C ASN A 62 -2.24 -9.64 -3.26
N TYR A 63 -2.50 -9.49 -1.97
CA TYR A 63 -3.85 -9.56 -1.41
C TYR A 63 -4.13 -8.26 -0.68
N GLN A 64 -5.31 -7.70 -0.89
CA GLN A 64 -5.79 -6.54 -0.17
C GLN A 64 -7.01 -6.92 0.67
N VAL A 65 -6.98 -6.59 1.95
CA VAL A 65 -8.10 -6.78 2.88
C VAL A 65 -8.61 -5.41 3.30
N VAL A 66 -9.88 -5.13 3.07
CA VAL A 66 -10.53 -3.88 3.42
C VAL A 66 -11.58 -4.14 4.48
N PHE A 67 -11.52 -3.38 5.58
CA PHE A 67 -12.46 -3.45 6.68
C PHE A 67 -13.52 -2.37 6.57
N THR A 68 -14.64 -2.58 7.26
CA THR A 68 -15.79 -1.66 7.20
C THR A 68 -15.51 -0.28 7.81
N ASP A 69 -14.49 -0.15 8.67
CA ASP A 69 -14.04 1.12 9.24
C ASP A 69 -13.09 1.90 8.33
N GLY A 70 -12.77 1.36 7.15
CA GLY A 70 -11.83 1.94 6.20
C GLY A 70 -10.37 1.51 6.36
N THR A 71 -10.05 0.70 7.38
CA THR A 71 -8.72 0.07 7.50
C THR A 71 -8.44 -0.82 6.30
N LYS A 72 -7.21 -0.73 5.78
CA LYS A 72 -6.76 -1.46 4.62
C LYS A 72 -5.42 -2.14 4.89
N LEU A 73 -5.34 -3.42 4.59
CA LEU A 73 -4.12 -4.21 4.73
C LEU A 73 -3.73 -4.76 3.37
N GLU A 74 -2.46 -4.69 3.04
CA GLU A 74 -1.90 -5.32 1.85
C GLU A 74 -0.88 -6.39 2.26
N PHE A 75 -0.98 -7.55 1.61
CA PHE A 75 -0.12 -8.71 1.84
C PHE A 75 0.52 -9.17 0.55
N GLN A 76 1.76 -9.61 0.65
CA GLN A 76 2.48 -10.26 -0.45
C GLN A 76 1.90 -11.66 -0.73
N ARG A 77 2.31 -12.24 -1.85
CA ARG A 77 1.93 -13.61 -2.25
C ARG A 77 2.20 -14.67 -1.18
N ASN A 78 3.29 -14.50 -0.41
CA ASN A 78 3.66 -15.40 0.68
C ASN A 78 2.85 -15.20 1.97
N GLY A 79 1.95 -14.21 1.99
CA GLY A 79 1.10 -13.86 3.13
C GLY A 79 1.73 -12.93 4.16
N GLU A 80 2.95 -12.46 3.93
CA GLU A 80 3.56 -11.41 4.76
C GLU A 80 2.92 -10.06 4.46
N TRP A 81 2.70 -9.25 5.49
CA TRP A 81 2.14 -7.91 5.29
C TRP A 81 3.13 -6.98 4.57
N LYS A 82 2.61 -6.09 3.75
CA LYS A 82 3.35 -5.09 3.00
C LYS A 82 2.96 -3.67 3.41
N GLU A 83 1.65 -3.42 3.56
CA GLU A 83 1.09 -2.14 3.95
C GLU A 83 -0.02 -2.33 4.98
N ILE A 84 -0.04 -1.46 6.00
CA ILE A 84 -1.09 -1.34 7.00
C ILE A 84 -1.55 0.10 7.01
N ASP A 85 -2.75 0.39 6.50
CA ASP A 85 -3.33 1.72 6.45
C ASP A 85 -4.53 1.81 7.41
N CYS A 86 -4.33 2.51 8.53
CA CYS A 86 -5.33 2.76 9.57
C CYS A 86 -5.63 4.26 9.67
N ARG A 87 -5.84 4.94 8.53
CA ARG A 87 -5.99 6.41 8.46
C ARG A 87 -7.07 7.01 9.36
N TYR A 88 -8.06 6.23 9.74
CA TYR A 88 -9.16 6.66 10.61
C TYR A 88 -9.02 6.19 12.07
N SER A 89 -7.96 5.46 12.37
CA SER A 89 -7.65 4.95 13.70
C SER A 89 -6.14 5.05 13.98
N GLN A 90 -5.48 3.97 14.31
CA GLN A 90 -4.02 3.89 14.40
C GLN A 90 -3.53 2.46 14.16
N VAL A 91 -2.32 2.35 13.67
CA VAL A 91 -1.65 1.06 13.51
C VAL A 91 -1.41 0.44 14.88
N PRO A 92 -1.77 -0.85 15.08
CA PRO A 92 -1.45 -1.54 16.33
C PRO A 92 0.03 -1.48 16.67
N ALA A 93 0.35 -1.07 17.91
CA ALA A 93 1.74 -0.87 18.34
C ALA A 93 2.63 -2.11 18.18
N ALA A 94 2.04 -3.31 18.31
CA ALA A 94 2.77 -4.58 18.18
C ALA A 94 3.33 -4.83 16.77
N ILE A 95 2.77 -4.16 15.73
CA ILE A 95 3.23 -4.29 14.35
C ILE A 95 4.46 -3.41 14.08
N ILE A 96 4.57 -2.28 14.77
CA ILE A 96 5.59 -1.27 14.53
C ILE A 96 6.90 -1.68 15.22
N PRO A 97 8.04 -1.71 14.50
CA PRO A 97 9.35 -1.97 15.12
C PRO A 97 9.64 -1.02 16.29
N GLU A 98 10.17 -1.55 17.38
CA GLU A 98 10.42 -0.77 18.61
C GLU A 98 11.36 0.43 18.36
N ALA A 99 12.36 0.26 17.50
CA ALA A 99 13.28 1.35 17.16
C ALA A 99 12.56 2.54 16.48
N ILE A 100 11.56 2.27 15.63
CA ILE A 100 10.73 3.31 14.97
C ILE A 100 9.84 3.99 16.01
N LYS A 101 9.20 3.21 16.89
CA LYS A 101 8.38 3.78 17.98
C LYS A 101 9.21 4.67 18.90
N LYS A 102 10.42 4.25 19.25
CA LYS A 102 11.35 5.04 20.05
C LYS A 102 11.72 6.36 19.39
N TYR A 103 12.09 6.32 18.10
CA TYR A 103 12.43 7.54 17.33
C TYR A 103 11.28 8.54 17.35
N VAL A 104 10.05 8.08 17.06
CA VAL A 104 8.87 8.94 17.02
C VAL A 104 8.55 9.52 18.40
N ARG A 105 8.65 8.74 19.48
CA ARG A 105 8.47 9.23 20.84
C ARG A 105 9.44 10.36 21.21
N GLU A 106 10.70 10.25 20.76
CA GLU A 106 11.76 11.19 21.09
C GLU A 106 11.67 12.49 20.28
N HIS A 107 11.16 12.45 19.05
CA HIS A 107 11.15 13.57 18.11
C HIS A 107 9.78 14.18 17.85
N TYR A 108 8.71 13.41 18.00
CA TYR A 108 7.34 13.78 17.67
C TYR A 108 6.38 13.35 18.78
N THR A 109 6.26 14.16 19.82
CA THR A 109 5.44 13.83 21.00
C THR A 109 3.96 13.73 20.64
N ASN A 110 3.30 12.65 21.10
CA ASN A 110 1.85 12.40 20.97
C ASN A 110 1.34 12.15 19.54
N GLU A 111 2.22 11.90 18.58
CA GLU A 111 1.78 11.52 17.24
C GLU A 111 1.37 10.04 17.19
N LYS A 112 0.33 9.76 16.39
CA LYS A 112 -0.17 8.41 16.12
C LYS A 112 0.40 7.91 14.81
N PHE A 113 0.66 6.61 14.72
CA PHE A 113 0.97 5.96 13.47
C PHE A 113 -0.32 5.65 12.73
N LEU A 114 -0.54 6.28 11.59
CA LEU A 114 -1.72 6.05 10.74
C LEU A 114 -1.48 5.00 9.67
N GLN A 115 -0.24 4.87 9.21
CA GLN A 115 0.15 3.91 8.19
C GLN A 115 1.57 3.42 8.45
N ILE A 116 1.84 2.20 8.05
CA ILE A 116 3.19 1.64 7.96
C ILE A 116 3.29 0.77 6.72
N ASP A 117 4.35 0.97 5.96
CA ASP A 117 4.75 0.17 4.82
C ASP A 117 6.13 -0.41 5.04
N HIS A 118 6.41 -1.54 4.44
CA HIS A 118 7.78 -2.01 4.33
C HIS A 118 7.99 -2.81 3.04
N ASP A 119 9.19 -2.70 2.53
CA ASP A 119 9.66 -3.53 1.43
C ASP A 119 11.03 -4.16 1.77
N ARG A 120 11.81 -4.50 0.75
CA ARG A 120 13.15 -5.10 0.94
C ARG A 120 14.17 -4.11 1.48
N ASN A 121 13.97 -2.81 1.28
CA ASN A 121 14.97 -1.78 1.49
C ASN A 121 14.70 -0.93 2.73
N ASP A 122 13.44 -0.66 3.02
CA ASP A 122 13.05 0.33 4.01
C ASP A 122 11.72 0.04 4.72
N TYR A 123 11.44 0.90 5.69
CA TYR A 123 10.14 1.09 6.32
C TYR A 123 9.71 2.54 6.14
N GLU A 124 8.46 2.76 5.80
CA GLU A 124 7.86 4.08 5.76
C GLU A 124 6.68 4.14 6.74
N VAL A 125 6.60 5.20 7.53
CA VAL A 125 5.47 5.43 8.45
C VAL A 125 4.87 6.81 8.21
N LYS A 126 3.55 6.87 8.24
CA LYS A 126 2.79 8.11 8.20
C LYS A 126 2.21 8.42 9.57
N LEU A 127 2.49 9.62 10.05
CA LEU A 127 2.05 10.10 11.36
C LEU A 127 0.78 10.96 11.26
N SER A 128 0.13 11.19 12.39
CA SER A 128 -1.09 12.00 12.49
C SER A 128 -0.87 13.49 12.20
N ASN A 129 0.36 13.99 12.29
CA ASN A 129 0.76 15.35 11.89
C ASN A 129 1.06 15.48 10.37
N ARG A 130 0.81 14.45 9.57
CA ARG A 130 1.04 14.33 8.12
C ARG A 130 2.47 14.02 7.71
N LEU A 131 3.44 14.00 8.64
CA LEU A 131 4.80 13.60 8.28
C LEU A 131 4.87 12.15 7.84
N GLU A 132 5.63 11.91 6.81
CA GLU A 132 6.07 10.60 6.35
C GLU A 132 7.55 10.42 6.69
N LEU A 133 7.88 9.37 7.42
CA LEU A 133 9.24 9.08 7.85
C LEU A 133 9.70 7.77 7.20
N THR A 134 10.82 7.81 6.51
CA THR A 134 11.43 6.62 5.91
C THR A 134 12.66 6.20 6.70
N PHE A 135 12.73 4.92 7.04
CA PHE A 135 13.82 4.30 7.77
C PHE A 135 14.46 3.19 6.94
N ASP A 136 15.77 3.09 6.96
CA ASP A 136 16.45 1.91 6.39
C ASP A 136 16.22 0.64 7.22
N LYS A 137 16.70 -0.51 6.77
CA LYS A 137 16.54 -1.80 7.49
C LYS A 137 17.30 -1.88 8.81
N LYS A 138 18.15 -0.92 9.10
CA LYS A 138 18.83 -0.76 10.40
C LYS A 138 18.12 0.26 11.29
N PHE A 139 16.94 0.74 10.85
CA PHE A 139 16.12 1.75 11.53
C PHE A 139 16.77 3.13 11.66
N ASN A 140 17.69 3.49 10.75
CA ASN A 140 18.16 4.85 10.61
C ASN A 140 17.16 5.64 9.77
N ILE A 141 16.85 6.87 10.21
CA ILE A 141 16.03 7.79 9.39
C ILE A 141 16.80 8.19 8.14
N ILE A 142 16.18 8.07 6.98
CA ILE A 142 16.79 8.41 5.68
C ILE A 142 16.01 9.47 4.91
N ASP A 143 14.72 9.66 5.23
CA ASP A 143 13.91 10.71 4.62
C ASP A 143 12.79 11.17 5.55
N ILE A 144 12.40 12.44 5.43
CA ILE A 144 11.27 13.06 6.13
C ILE A 144 10.54 13.95 5.13
N ASP A 145 9.28 13.62 4.86
CA ASP A 145 8.42 14.36 3.93
C ASP A 145 7.12 14.80 4.61
N ASP A 146 6.43 15.86 4.07
CA ASP A 146 5.20 16.46 4.61
C ASP A 146 4.12 16.75 3.56
#